data_efe0a363784a1b774f2a17528dbf4223
#
_entry.id   efe0a363784a1b774f2a17528dbf4223
#
_cell.length_a   1.000
_cell.length_b   1.000
_cell.length_c   1.000
_cell.angle_alpha   90.00
_cell.angle_beta   90.00
_cell.angle_gamma   90.00
#
_symmetry.space_group_name_H-M   'P 1'
#
loop_
_entity.id
_entity.type
_entity.pdbx_description
1 polymer ?
#
loop_
_entity_poly.entity_id
_entity_poly.type
_entity_poly.pdbx_seq_one_letter_code
_entity_poly.pdbx_strand_id
1 'polypeptide(L)'
;MTEKPSPRDLTEQVLAAEQDERRRIALFLHDGPVQSLAGVALMLDAALDFMERGNIDQAREVLQKAMGRTRLTIGELRNLSFNLEPVVLRDQGLGMAVHALAQDRGIEYGIQVEIDVAAAESLGERSQAALYQIVREAFEGAIRRGPPQRFSVRVTDAGRDGLEATIEDDAPGERRKRSIEVLEERARTLGAALSVEQRDDGTTMRLVLPAYAGAE
;
A
#
# COMPACT_ATOMS: atom_id res chain seq x y z
N MET A 1 33.06 22.42 5.86
CA MET A 1 32.17 22.86 6.94
C MET A 1 30.80 23.05 6.29
N THR A 2 29.92 22.08 6.39
CA THR A 2 28.53 22.19 5.91
C THR A 2 27.73 22.91 7.00
N GLU A 3 27.30 24.12 6.69
CA GLU A 3 26.50 24.96 7.56
C GLU A 3 25.15 24.24 7.86
N LYS A 4 24.82 24.12 9.13
CA LYS A 4 23.56 23.49 9.55
C LYS A 4 22.41 24.42 9.13
N PRO A 5 21.37 23.92 8.40
CA PRO A 5 20.29 24.78 7.93
C PRO A 5 19.63 25.53 9.10
N SER A 6 19.26 26.76 8.85
CA SER A 6 18.59 27.60 9.87
C SER A 6 17.16 27.06 10.12
N PRO A 7 16.54 27.33 11.28
CA PRO A 7 15.15 26.98 11.55
C PRO A 7 14.16 27.52 10.50
N ARG A 8 14.47 28.67 9.88
CA ARG A 8 13.68 29.27 8.79
C ARG A 8 13.78 28.44 7.50
N ASP A 9 15.01 28.02 7.15
CA ASP A 9 15.25 27.21 5.95
C ASP A 9 14.55 25.86 6.06
N LEU A 10 14.52 25.26 7.26
CA LEU A 10 13.78 24.01 7.52
C LEU A 10 12.26 24.21 7.36
N THR A 11 11.71 25.32 7.87
CA THR A 11 10.28 25.62 7.73
C THR A 11 9.90 25.86 6.27
N GLU A 12 10.72 26.57 5.50
CA GLU A 12 10.49 26.79 4.06
C GLU A 12 10.59 25.49 3.28
N GLN A 13 11.54 24.62 3.60
CA GLN A 13 11.64 23.29 2.97
C GLN A 13 10.43 22.40 3.28
N VAL A 14 9.92 22.41 4.51
CA VAL A 14 8.72 21.65 4.89
C VAL A 14 7.49 22.18 4.14
N LEU A 15 7.30 23.50 4.08
CA LEU A 15 6.20 24.11 3.35
C LEU A 15 6.26 23.84 1.85
N ALA A 16 7.45 23.88 1.25
CA ALA A 16 7.64 23.54 -0.17
C ALA A 16 7.31 22.08 -0.43
N ALA A 17 7.79 21.15 0.41
CA ALA A 17 7.49 19.72 0.31
C ALA A 17 5.98 19.43 0.45
N GLU A 18 5.29 20.13 1.37
CA GLU A 18 3.84 20.00 1.54
C GLU A 18 3.07 20.50 0.30
N GLN A 19 3.50 21.62 -0.29
CA GLN A 19 2.88 22.16 -1.51
C GLN A 19 3.10 21.22 -2.71
N ASP A 20 4.28 20.67 -2.85
CA ASP A 20 4.59 19.71 -3.92
C ASP A 20 3.78 18.42 -3.77
N GLU A 21 3.60 17.93 -2.54
CA GLU A 21 2.76 16.76 -2.27
C GLU A 21 1.30 17.04 -2.59
N ARG A 22 0.74 18.18 -2.15
CA ARG A 22 -0.63 18.58 -2.50
C ARG A 22 -0.83 18.69 -4.01
N ARG A 23 0.16 19.25 -4.72
CA ARG A 23 0.11 19.35 -6.18
C ARG A 23 0.14 17.97 -6.85
N ARG A 24 0.97 17.05 -6.35
CA ARG A 24 1.06 15.66 -6.84
C ARG A 24 -0.25 14.93 -6.66
N ILE A 25 -0.88 15.06 -5.49
CA ILE A 25 -2.19 14.48 -5.19
C ILE A 25 -3.27 15.05 -6.12
N ALA A 26 -3.31 16.38 -6.30
CA ALA A 26 -4.29 17.04 -7.16
C ALA A 26 -4.16 16.59 -8.62
N LEU A 27 -2.94 16.46 -9.15
CA LEU A 27 -2.69 15.94 -10.49
C LEU A 27 -3.11 14.48 -10.62
N PHE A 28 -2.76 13.64 -9.65
CA PHE A 28 -3.16 12.22 -9.64
C PHE A 28 -4.70 12.09 -9.65
N LEU A 29 -5.41 12.84 -8.80
CA LEU A 29 -6.86 12.80 -8.74
C LEU A 29 -7.50 13.26 -10.06
N HIS A 30 -6.95 14.33 -10.65
CA HIS A 30 -7.48 14.91 -11.88
C HIS A 30 -7.27 13.99 -13.09
N ASP A 31 -6.05 13.48 -13.28
CA ASP A 31 -5.65 12.74 -14.49
C ASP A 31 -6.06 11.25 -14.45
N GLY A 32 -6.34 10.71 -13.27
CA GLY A 32 -6.78 9.33 -13.09
C GLY A 32 -8.27 9.22 -12.73
N PRO A 33 -8.61 9.24 -11.43
CA PRO A 33 -9.97 8.93 -10.98
C PRO A 33 -11.05 9.84 -11.54
N VAL A 34 -10.81 11.16 -11.62
CA VAL A 34 -11.82 12.11 -12.12
C VAL A 34 -12.11 11.86 -13.59
N GLN A 35 -11.10 11.69 -14.44
CA GLN A 35 -11.30 11.36 -15.85
C GLN A 35 -11.95 9.98 -16.04
N SER A 36 -11.58 9.01 -15.20
CA SER A 36 -12.19 7.68 -15.22
C SER A 36 -13.68 7.74 -14.92
N LEU A 37 -14.08 8.49 -13.87
CA LEU A 37 -15.49 8.69 -13.51
C LEU A 37 -16.27 9.48 -14.57
N ALA A 38 -15.66 10.47 -15.20
CA ALA A 38 -16.26 11.17 -16.35
C ALA A 38 -16.54 10.20 -17.50
N GLY A 39 -15.60 9.29 -17.79
CA GLY A 39 -15.82 8.23 -18.78
C GLY A 39 -16.94 7.26 -18.40
N VAL A 40 -17.07 6.93 -17.10
CA VAL A 40 -18.21 6.11 -16.60
C VAL A 40 -19.53 6.83 -16.81
N ALA A 41 -19.63 8.13 -16.54
CA ALA A 41 -20.84 8.91 -16.78
C ALA A 41 -21.27 8.86 -18.25
N LEU A 42 -20.34 9.04 -19.19
CA LEU A 42 -20.63 8.91 -20.62
C LEU A 42 -21.09 7.49 -21.02
N MET A 43 -20.53 6.45 -20.39
CA MET A 43 -20.99 5.07 -20.61
C MET A 43 -22.42 4.87 -20.10
N LEU A 44 -22.79 5.46 -18.97
CA LEU A 44 -24.15 5.38 -18.44
C LEU A 44 -25.15 6.10 -19.34
N ASP A 45 -24.80 7.29 -19.86
CA ASP A 45 -25.62 8.00 -20.84
C ASP A 45 -25.83 7.16 -22.10
N ALA A 46 -24.78 6.56 -22.66
CA ALA A 46 -24.87 5.68 -23.80
C ALA A 46 -25.75 4.44 -23.55
N ALA A 47 -25.66 3.87 -22.34
CA ALA A 47 -26.50 2.73 -21.96
C ALA A 47 -27.99 3.11 -21.92
N LEU A 48 -28.32 4.29 -21.40
CA LEU A 48 -29.70 4.83 -21.40
C LEU A 48 -30.22 5.01 -22.83
N ASP A 49 -29.45 5.60 -23.74
CA ASP A 49 -29.80 5.77 -25.14
C ASP A 49 -30.05 4.42 -25.85
N PHE A 50 -29.20 3.39 -25.59
CA PHE A 50 -29.45 2.03 -26.09
C PHE A 50 -30.75 1.43 -25.55
N MET A 51 -31.05 1.64 -24.27
CA MET A 51 -32.31 1.16 -23.67
C MET A 51 -33.54 1.83 -24.32
N GLU A 52 -33.51 3.15 -24.54
CA GLU A 52 -34.58 3.87 -25.21
C GLU A 52 -34.85 3.40 -26.65
N ARG A 53 -33.79 2.96 -27.35
CA ARG A 53 -33.87 2.36 -28.70
C ARG A 53 -34.23 0.88 -28.69
N GLY A 54 -34.44 0.26 -27.54
CA GLY A 54 -34.74 -1.15 -27.41
C GLY A 54 -33.54 -2.09 -27.56
N ASN A 55 -32.31 -1.58 -27.60
CA ASN A 55 -31.07 -2.35 -27.78
C ASN A 55 -30.52 -2.83 -26.44
N ILE A 56 -31.25 -3.71 -25.79
CA ILE A 56 -30.96 -4.16 -24.40
C ILE A 56 -29.60 -4.85 -24.26
N ASP A 57 -29.18 -5.64 -25.23
CA ASP A 57 -27.90 -6.37 -25.17
C ASP A 57 -26.71 -5.40 -25.22
N GLN A 58 -26.78 -4.35 -26.06
CA GLN A 58 -25.76 -3.31 -26.13
C GLN A 58 -25.73 -2.46 -24.84
N ALA A 59 -26.90 -2.14 -24.30
CA ALA A 59 -26.98 -1.46 -23.00
C ALA A 59 -26.31 -2.27 -21.88
N ARG A 60 -26.57 -3.59 -21.83
CA ARG A 60 -25.96 -4.49 -20.86
C ARG A 60 -24.43 -4.54 -20.99
N GLU A 61 -23.91 -4.63 -22.21
CA GLU A 61 -22.46 -4.65 -22.45
C GLU A 61 -21.79 -3.35 -21.95
N VAL A 62 -22.39 -2.20 -22.26
CA VAL A 62 -21.87 -0.90 -21.82
C VAL A 62 -21.92 -0.76 -20.29
N LEU A 63 -23.00 -1.20 -19.65
CA LEU A 63 -23.11 -1.21 -18.18
C LEU A 63 -22.04 -2.10 -17.51
N GLN A 64 -21.77 -3.28 -18.09
CA GLN A 64 -20.69 -4.15 -17.57
C GLN A 64 -19.32 -3.48 -17.66
N LYS A 65 -19.03 -2.78 -18.77
CA LYS A 65 -17.79 -2.00 -18.92
C LYS A 65 -17.71 -0.84 -17.91
N ALA A 66 -18.81 -0.11 -17.71
CA ALA A 66 -18.91 0.96 -16.73
C ALA A 66 -18.65 0.44 -15.29
N MET A 67 -19.27 -0.70 -14.92
CA MET A 67 -19.04 -1.34 -13.62
C MET A 67 -17.59 -1.77 -13.44
N GLY A 68 -16.96 -2.38 -14.45
CA GLY A 68 -15.56 -2.77 -14.41
C GLY A 68 -14.64 -1.57 -14.18
N ARG A 69 -14.88 -0.48 -14.93
CA ARG A 69 -14.11 0.76 -14.79
C ARG A 69 -14.30 1.43 -13.41
N THR A 70 -15.52 1.43 -12.89
CA THR A 70 -15.81 1.94 -11.53
C THR A 70 -15.03 1.16 -10.47
N ARG A 71 -14.99 -0.18 -10.55
CA ARG A 71 -14.23 -1.01 -9.61
C ARG A 71 -12.73 -0.70 -9.65
N LEU A 72 -12.16 -0.52 -10.83
CA LEU A 72 -10.76 -0.13 -10.99
C LEU A 72 -10.49 1.24 -10.36
N THR A 73 -11.35 2.23 -10.63
CA THR A 73 -11.20 3.59 -10.07
C THR A 73 -11.34 3.61 -8.55
N ILE A 74 -12.23 2.79 -7.97
CA ILE A 74 -12.30 2.61 -6.51
C ILE A 74 -10.99 2.05 -5.97
N GLY A 75 -10.39 1.07 -6.64
CA GLY A 75 -9.08 0.52 -6.27
C GLY A 75 -7.96 1.57 -6.30
N GLU A 76 -7.92 2.42 -7.34
CA GLU A 76 -6.96 3.52 -7.46
C GLU A 76 -7.12 4.56 -6.34
N LEU A 77 -8.36 4.95 -6.02
CA LEU A 77 -8.67 5.89 -4.92
C LEU A 77 -8.32 5.30 -3.55
N ARG A 78 -8.61 4.02 -3.32
CA ARG A 78 -8.19 3.33 -2.09
C ARG A 78 -6.67 3.31 -1.97
N ASN A 79 -5.96 2.99 -3.04
CA ASN A 79 -4.49 3.00 -3.05
C ASN A 79 -3.92 4.39 -2.76
N LEU A 80 -4.53 5.46 -3.27
CA LEU A 80 -4.14 6.83 -2.94
C LEU A 80 -4.38 7.14 -1.46
N SER A 81 -5.58 6.84 -0.94
CA SER A 81 -5.92 7.05 0.47
C SER A 81 -4.94 6.31 1.40
N PHE A 82 -4.61 5.06 1.08
CA PHE A 82 -3.61 4.28 1.82
C PHE A 82 -2.18 4.81 1.70
N ASN A 83 -1.85 5.52 0.60
CA ASN A 83 -0.53 6.14 0.43
C ASN A 83 -0.39 7.43 1.24
N LEU A 84 -1.49 8.14 1.46
CA LEU A 84 -1.50 9.42 2.17
C LEU A 84 -1.44 9.24 3.69
N GLU A 85 -2.19 8.29 4.23
CA GLU A 85 -2.17 7.80 5.62
C GLU A 85 -3.37 6.85 5.77
N PRO A 86 -3.18 5.58 6.12
CA PRO A 86 -4.34 4.71 6.34
C PRO A 86 -5.10 5.23 7.57
N VAL A 87 -6.30 5.74 7.37
CA VAL A 87 -7.18 6.19 8.47
C VAL A 87 -7.32 5.10 9.53
N VAL A 88 -7.38 3.84 9.09
CA VAL A 88 -7.41 2.67 9.98
C VAL A 88 -6.14 2.56 10.82
N LEU A 89 -4.96 2.85 10.25
CA LEU A 89 -3.70 2.82 10.98
C LEU A 89 -3.68 3.87 12.09
N ARG A 90 -4.07 5.10 11.78
CA ARG A 90 -4.12 6.19 12.73
C ARG A 90 -5.16 5.97 13.84
N ASP A 91 -6.36 5.52 13.47
CA ASP A 91 -7.49 5.44 14.39
C ASP A 91 -7.54 4.10 15.14
N GLN A 92 -6.97 3.01 14.62
CA GLN A 92 -7.10 1.65 15.16
C GLN A 92 -5.77 0.88 15.27
N GLY A 93 -4.65 1.49 14.90
CA GLY A 93 -3.31 0.91 15.01
C GLY A 93 -2.92 -0.05 13.88
N LEU A 94 -1.67 -0.50 13.91
CA LEU A 94 -1.05 -1.30 12.85
C LEU A 94 -1.77 -2.64 12.67
N GLY A 95 -2.14 -3.31 13.76
CA GLY A 95 -2.80 -4.61 13.71
C GLY A 95 -4.06 -4.57 12.86
N MET A 96 -4.96 -3.62 13.14
CA MET A 96 -6.22 -3.48 12.39
C MET A 96 -5.98 -3.06 10.94
N ALA A 97 -5.00 -2.20 10.67
CA ALA A 97 -4.67 -1.77 9.32
C ALA A 97 -4.16 -2.95 8.46
N VAL A 98 -3.28 -3.79 9.01
CA VAL A 98 -2.76 -4.99 8.31
C VAL A 98 -3.87 -6.03 8.13
N HIS A 99 -4.74 -6.22 9.14
CA HIS A 99 -5.90 -7.11 9.01
C HIS A 99 -6.87 -6.64 7.91
N ALA A 100 -7.17 -5.34 7.83
CA ALA A 100 -8.03 -4.79 6.78
C ALA A 100 -7.43 -5.02 5.37
N LEU A 101 -6.12 -4.76 5.21
CA LEU A 101 -5.40 -5.05 3.97
C LEU A 101 -5.47 -6.53 3.59
N ALA A 102 -5.24 -7.41 4.56
CA ALA A 102 -5.26 -8.85 4.38
C ALA A 102 -6.65 -9.38 4.00
N GLN A 103 -7.69 -8.89 4.65
CA GLN A 103 -9.07 -9.28 4.37
C GLN A 103 -9.49 -8.87 2.96
N ASP A 104 -9.19 -7.62 2.55
CA ASP A 104 -9.55 -7.10 1.22
C ASP A 104 -8.87 -7.93 0.11
N ARG A 105 -7.55 -8.15 0.21
CA ARG A 105 -6.76 -8.88 -0.78
C ARG A 105 -6.88 -10.40 -0.66
N GLY A 106 -6.97 -10.91 0.57
CA GLY A 106 -7.16 -12.35 0.80
C GLY A 106 -8.45 -12.87 0.17
N ILE A 107 -9.56 -12.14 0.32
CA ILE A 107 -10.84 -12.49 -0.29
C ILE A 107 -10.77 -12.35 -1.82
N GLU A 108 -10.19 -11.26 -2.33
CA GLU A 108 -10.12 -10.98 -3.77
C GLU A 108 -9.34 -12.06 -4.53
N TYR A 109 -8.23 -12.56 -3.94
CA TYR A 109 -7.31 -13.50 -4.60
C TYR A 109 -7.34 -14.92 -4.01
N GLY A 110 -8.16 -15.18 -3.00
CA GLY A 110 -8.23 -16.50 -2.34
C GLY A 110 -6.98 -16.85 -1.54
N ILE A 111 -6.29 -15.85 -0.96
CA ILE A 111 -5.04 -16.00 -0.22
C ILE A 111 -5.33 -16.26 1.26
N GLN A 112 -4.70 -17.27 1.85
CA GLN A 112 -4.68 -17.46 3.30
C GLN A 112 -3.67 -16.49 3.92
N VAL A 113 -4.14 -15.62 4.83
CA VAL A 113 -3.27 -14.61 5.46
C VAL A 113 -3.19 -14.84 6.96
N GLU A 114 -1.96 -14.94 7.48
CA GLU A 114 -1.67 -15.05 8.90
C GLU A 114 -1.00 -13.77 9.40
N ILE A 115 -1.53 -13.15 10.46
CA ILE A 115 -1.05 -11.88 11.00
C ILE A 115 -0.84 -11.99 12.50
N ASP A 116 0.38 -11.70 12.93
CA ASP A 116 0.77 -11.55 14.32
C ASP A 116 1.70 -10.33 14.43
N VAL A 117 1.13 -9.18 14.70
CA VAL A 117 1.85 -7.89 14.75
C VAL A 117 1.66 -7.15 16.07
N ALA A 118 1.21 -7.85 17.12
CA ALA A 118 0.94 -7.24 18.42
C ALA A 118 2.16 -6.53 19.03
N ALA A 119 3.36 -7.08 18.85
CA ALA A 119 4.59 -6.46 19.34
C ALA A 119 4.85 -5.08 18.68
N ALA A 120 4.37 -4.84 17.47
CA ALA A 120 4.57 -3.58 16.75
C ALA A 120 3.72 -2.41 17.29
N GLU A 121 2.76 -2.65 18.17
CA GLU A 121 1.98 -1.58 18.82
C GLU A 121 2.85 -0.71 19.75
N SER A 122 4.02 -1.20 20.16
CA SER A 122 5.01 -0.43 20.92
C SER A 122 5.79 0.58 20.06
N LEU A 123 5.69 0.52 18.74
CA LEU A 123 6.34 1.45 17.82
C LEU A 123 5.60 2.80 17.80
N GLY A 124 6.35 3.90 17.60
CA GLY A 124 5.77 5.20 17.33
C GLY A 124 4.99 5.21 16.00
N GLU A 125 4.06 6.18 15.86
CA GLU A 125 3.14 6.26 14.71
C GLU A 125 3.86 6.23 13.35
N ARG A 126 4.98 6.96 13.22
CA ARG A 126 5.78 6.98 11.97
C ARG A 126 6.35 5.61 11.64
N SER A 127 6.84 4.89 12.66
CA SER A 127 7.39 3.55 12.49
C SER A 127 6.31 2.54 12.12
N GLN A 128 5.14 2.63 12.74
CA GLN A 128 3.98 1.83 12.36
C GLN A 128 3.54 2.12 10.91
N ALA A 129 3.48 3.40 10.50
CA ALA A 129 3.12 3.78 9.15
C ALA A 129 4.11 3.23 8.10
N ALA A 130 5.40 3.33 8.37
CA ALA A 130 6.41 2.81 7.46
C ALA A 130 6.42 1.27 7.40
N LEU A 131 6.24 0.58 8.53
CA LEU A 131 6.10 -0.88 8.58
C LEU A 131 4.86 -1.33 7.80
N TYR A 132 3.73 -0.65 7.98
CA TYR A 132 2.52 -0.91 7.18
C TYR A 132 2.79 -0.81 5.67
N GLN A 133 3.51 0.24 5.23
CA GLN A 133 3.84 0.42 3.82
C GLN A 133 4.77 -0.70 3.29
N ILE A 134 5.69 -1.20 4.12
CA ILE A 134 6.55 -2.34 3.77
C ILE A 134 5.71 -3.61 3.62
N VAL A 135 4.83 -3.91 4.57
CA VAL A 135 3.92 -5.06 4.51
C VAL A 135 3.06 -5.01 3.26
N ARG A 136 2.47 -3.84 2.98
CA ARG A 136 1.63 -3.64 1.79
C ARG A 136 2.41 -3.88 0.49
N GLU A 137 3.58 -3.26 0.32
CA GLU A 137 4.40 -3.44 -0.88
C GLU A 137 4.88 -4.89 -1.02
N ALA A 138 5.16 -5.55 0.08
CA ALA A 138 5.47 -6.97 0.11
C ALA A 138 4.31 -7.81 -0.43
N PHE A 139 3.10 -7.57 0.05
CA PHE A 139 1.89 -8.29 -0.33
C PHE A 139 1.49 -8.03 -1.79
N GLU A 140 1.41 -6.76 -2.20
CA GLU A 140 1.14 -6.37 -3.59
C GLU A 140 2.21 -6.95 -4.55
N GLY A 141 3.46 -6.97 -4.11
CA GLY A 141 4.56 -7.58 -4.86
C GLY A 141 4.42 -9.09 -5.01
N ALA A 142 3.92 -9.80 -4.01
CA ALA A 142 3.58 -11.22 -4.10
C ALA A 142 2.46 -11.46 -5.13
N ILE A 143 1.36 -10.71 -5.02
CA ILE A 143 0.23 -10.81 -5.96
C ILE A 143 0.65 -10.55 -7.41
N ARG A 144 1.51 -9.56 -7.66
CA ARG A 144 2.02 -9.25 -9.01
C ARG A 144 2.90 -10.34 -9.63
N ARG A 145 3.55 -11.18 -8.84
CA ARG A 145 4.35 -12.32 -9.33
C ARG A 145 3.49 -13.52 -9.73
N GLY A 146 2.31 -13.61 -9.13
CA GLY A 146 1.31 -14.66 -9.20
C GLY A 146 0.74 -14.82 -7.79
N PRO A 147 -0.57 -14.71 -7.59
CA PRO A 147 -1.14 -14.71 -6.24
C PRO A 147 -0.62 -15.89 -5.42
N PRO A 148 -0.08 -15.64 -4.21
CA PRO A 148 0.38 -16.69 -3.32
C PRO A 148 -0.83 -17.47 -2.79
N GLN A 149 -0.62 -18.69 -2.32
CA GLN A 149 -1.62 -19.41 -1.53
C GLN A 149 -1.59 -18.93 -0.08
N ARG A 150 -0.38 -18.59 0.44
CA ARG A 150 -0.17 -18.13 1.81
C ARG A 150 0.66 -16.86 1.84
N PHE A 151 0.27 -15.98 2.73
CA PHE A 151 1.02 -14.77 3.08
C PHE A 151 1.01 -14.61 4.60
N SER A 152 2.15 -14.39 5.20
CA SER A 152 2.23 -14.20 6.64
C SER A 152 3.03 -12.96 7.02
N VAL A 153 2.62 -12.32 8.12
CA VAL A 153 3.32 -11.20 8.74
C VAL A 153 3.41 -11.47 10.23
N ARG A 154 4.62 -11.50 10.76
CA ARG A 154 4.86 -11.66 12.18
C ARG A 154 5.84 -10.60 12.67
N VAL A 155 5.51 -9.97 13.79
CA VAL A 155 6.42 -9.04 14.49
C VAL A 155 6.67 -9.58 15.89
N THR A 156 7.93 -9.75 16.24
CA THR A 156 8.35 -10.26 17.53
C THR A 156 9.33 -9.33 18.21
N ASP A 157 9.35 -9.37 19.54
CA ASP A 157 10.36 -8.66 20.33
C ASP A 157 11.71 -9.39 20.21
N ALA A 158 12.72 -8.70 19.71
CA ALA A 158 14.10 -9.18 19.59
C ALA A 158 14.97 -8.74 20.79
N GLY A 159 14.38 -8.26 21.86
CA GLY A 159 15.05 -7.85 23.08
C GLY A 159 15.92 -6.61 22.88
N ARG A 160 17.24 -6.73 23.07
CA ARG A 160 18.17 -5.60 22.93
C ARG A 160 18.27 -5.07 21.51
N ASP A 161 17.93 -5.89 20.52
CA ASP A 161 17.99 -5.54 19.10
C ASP A 161 16.71 -4.84 18.60
N GLY A 162 15.70 -4.69 19.47
CA GLY A 162 14.44 -4.03 19.17
C GLY A 162 13.36 -5.00 18.74
N LEU A 163 12.74 -4.79 17.58
CA LEU A 163 11.70 -5.66 17.02
C LEU A 163 12.17 -6.30 15.70
N GLU A 164 11.79 -7.56 15.48
CA GLU A 164 11.97 -8.23 14.20
C GLU A 164 10.60 -8.45 13.54
N ALA A 165 10.44 -7.94 12.31
CA ALA A 165 9.30 -8.23 11.47
C ALA A 165 9.71 -9.23 10.40
N THR A 166 8.99 -10.35 10.31
CA THR A 166 9.15 -11.38 9.27
C THR A 166 7.91 -11.37 8.39
N ILE A 167 8.11 -11.28 7.08
CA ILE A 167 7.06 -11.31 6.06
C ILE A 167 7.40 -12.44 5.11
N GLU A 168 6.47 -13.38 4.93
CA GLU A 168 6.67 -14.56 4.08
C GLU A 168 5.53 -14.71 3.09
N ASP A 169 5.86 -15.13 1.88
CA ASP A 169 4.91 -15.49 0.83
C ASP A 169 5.41 -16.69 0.03
N ASP A 170 4.49 -17.50 -0.50
CA ASP A 170 4.75 -18.63 -1.38
C ASP A 170 4.44 -18.28 -2.86
N ALA A 171 4.50 -16.99 -3.23
CA ALA A 171 4.32 -16.56 -4.61
C ALA A 171 5.45 -17.07 -5.51
N PRO A 172 5.11 -17.54 -6.73
CA PRO A 172 6.11 -18.01 -7.67
C PRO A 172 7.01 -16.89 -8.19
N GLY A 173 8.22 -17.28 -8.62
CA GLY A 173 9.15 -16.39 -9.30
C GLY A 173 9.87 -15.39 -8.39
N GLU A 174 10.87 -14.72 -8.95
CA GLU A 174 11.71 -13.77 -8.22
C GLU A 174 11.11 -12.37 -8.17
N ARG A 175 11.35 -11.66 -7.06
CA ARG A 175 11.06 -10.24 -6.97
C ARG A 175 11.95 -9.43 -7.89
N ARG A 176 11.38 -8.46 -8.59
CA ARG A 176 12.16 -7.53 -9.40
C ARG A 176 13.08 -6.71 -8.49
N LYS A 177 14.34 -6.53 -8.91
CA LYS A 177 15.36 -5.76 -8.18
C LYS A 177 14.83 -4.39 -7.72
N ARG A 178 14.15 -3.66 -8.60
CA ARG A 178 13.54 -2.36 -8.28
C ARG A 178 12.52 -2.42 -7.13
N SER A 179 11.78 -3.51 -7.00
CA SER A 179 10.83 -3.69 -5.89
C SER A 179 11.55 -3.89 -4.55
N ILE A 180 12.69 -4.58 -4.56
CA ILE A 180 13.53 -4.75 -3.38
C ILE A 180 14.17 -3.42 -2.99
N GLU A 181 14.71 -2.66 -3.93
CA GLU A 181 15.31 -1.33 -3.71
C GLU A 181 14.33 -0.37 -3.02
N VAL A 182 13.04 -0.38 -3.43
CA VAL A 182 12.00 0.43 -2.78
C VAL A 182 11.76 0.01 -1.33
N LEU A 183 11.75 -1.29 -1.05
CA LEU A 183 11.58 -1.81 0.31
C LEU A 183 12.80 -1.47 1.19
N GLU A 184 14.01 -1.60 0.65
CA GLU A 184 15.25 -1.23 1.36
C GLU A 184 15.31 0.27 1.67
N GLU A 185 14.86 1.13 0.76
CA GLU A 185 14.81 2.57 1.01
C GLU A 185 13.83 2.90 2.15
N ARG A 186 12.65 2.27 2.16
CA ARG A 186 11.69 2.41 3.26
C ARG A 186 12.24 1.89 4.58
N ALA A 187 12.92 0.75 4.58
CA ALA A 187 13.57 0.21 5.79
C ALA A 187 14.63 1.19 6.33
N ARG A 188 15.41 1.82 5.45
CA ARG A 188 16.41 2.82 5.85
C ARG A 188 15.79 4.05 6.52
N THR A 189 14.59 4.48 6.13
CA THR A 189 13.90 5.61 6.80
C THR A 189 13.50 5.28 8.25
N LEU A 190 13.38 3.99 8.59
CA LEU A 190 13.16 3.49 9.95
C LEU A 190 14.46 3.24 10.72
N GLY A 191 15.63 3.44 10.11
CA GLY A 191 16.89 2.96 10.66
C GLY A 191 16.96 1.43 10.73
N ALA A 192 16.09 0.72 10.01
CA ALA A 192 15.95 -0.72 10.03
C ALA A 192 16.85 -1.39 8.98
N ALA A 193 17.30 -2.61 9.29
CA ALA A 193 17.99 -3.48 8.34
C ALA A 193 16.99 -4.45 7.69
N LEU A 194 16.89 -4.43 6.36
CA LEU A 194 16.07 -5.37 5.59
C LEU A 194 16.96 -6.43 4.94
N SER A 195 16.60 -7.69 5.13
CA SER A 195 17.14 -8.81 4.35
C SER A 195 16.01 -9.51 3.59
N VAL A 196 16.29 -9.89 2.33
CA VAL A 196 15.33 -10.58 1.46
C VAL A 196 15.95 -11.88 0.99
N GLU A 197 15.35 -12.99 1.34
CA GLU A 197 15.72 -14.31 0.89
C GLU A 197 14.67 -14.82 -0.09
N GLN A 198 15.10 -15.10 -1.32
CA GLN A 198 14.23 -15.63 -2.37
C GLN A 198 14.55 -17.10 -2.58
N ARG A 199 13.51 -17.93 -2.62
CA ARG A 199 13.58 -19.36 -2.88
C ARG A 199 12.61 -19.72 -4.00
N ASP A 200 12.76 -20.92 -4.53
CA ASP A 200 11.86 -21.41 -5.59
C ASP A 200 10.40 -21.52 -5.12
N ASP A 201 10.18 -21.70 -3.82
CA ASP A 201 8.89 -21.88 -3.16
C ASP A 201 8.37 -20.59 -2.47
N GLY A 202 9.03 -19.46 -2.63
CA GLY A 202 8.55 -18.20 -2.07
C GLY A 202 9.63 -17.18 -1.69
N THR A 203 9.22 -16.17 -0.93
CA THR A 203 10.08 -15.10 -0.44
C THR A 203 9.93 -14.93 1.06
N THR A 204 11.04 -14.82 1.77
CA THR A 204 11.09 -14.41 3.18
C THR A 204 11.81 -13.06 3.27
N MET A 205 11.16 -12.10 3.90
CA MET A 205 11.73 -10.79 4.22
C MET A 205 11.83 -10.64 5.73
N ARG A 206 13.00 -10.23 6.21
CA ARG A 206 13.24 -9.93 7.61
C ARG A 206 13.67 -8.49 7.76
N LEU A 207 12.98 -7.78 8.64
CA LEU A 207 13.20 -6.38 8.95
C LEU A 207 13.53 -6.27 10.45
N VAL A 208 14.75 -5.84 10.77
CA VAL A 208 15.17 -5.58 12.16
C VAL A 208 15.01 -4.09 12.44
N LEU A 209 14.07 -3.75 13.32
CA LEU A 209 13.78 -2.39 13.76
C LEU A 209 14.53 -2.11 15.06
N PRO A 210 15.33 -1.05 15.15
CA PRO A 210 16.08 -0.75 16.36
C PRO A 210 15.17 -0.37 17.53
N ALA A 211 15.63 -0.61 18.77
CA ALA A 211 14.86 -0.37 20.00
C ALA A 211 14.37 1.10 20.15
N TYR A 212 15.05 2.07 19.53
CA TYR A 212 14.65 3.50 19.57
C TYR A 212 13.50 3.84 18.59
N ALA A 213 13.10 2.93 17.70
CA ALA A 213 11.96 3.16 16.78
C ALA A 213 10.63 3.30 17.53
N GLY A 214 10.56 2.96 18.80
CA GLY A 214 9.40 3.17 19.67
C GLY A 214 9.44 4.48 20.50
N ALA A 215 10.47 5.31 20.37
CA ALA A 215 10.73 6.44 21.26
C ALA A 215 10.25 7.82 20.70
N GLU A 216 9.35 7.87 19.70
CA GLU A 216 8.76 9.12 19.19
C GLU A 216 7.26 9.23 19.46
#